data_8e3ecfa166da08a3b95ffc06342f8812
#
_entry.id   8e3ecfa166da08a3b95ffc06342f8812
#
_cell.length_a   1.000
_cell.length_b   1.000
_cell.length_c   1.000
_cell.angle_alpha   90.00
_cell.angle_beta   90.00
_cell.angle_gamma   90.00
#
_symmetry.space_group_name_H-M   'P 1'
#
loop_
_entity.id
_entity.type
_entity.pdbx_description
1 polymer ?
#
loop_
_entity_poly.entity_id
_entity_poly.type
_entity_poly.pdbx_seq_one_letter_code
_entity_poly.pdbx_strand_id
1 'polypeptide(L)'
;MKRMLRNLTLLASLGLTFCSFTAPASAAQDKLRFGVAAEPYPPFLVKTPTGQFTGFEPDLIRALCEQMKAECEIKEVAWDGIIPALIANKFDVLFNSMGISPERQKVIAFSRPYYETSGIFVAAKDVNPTLTPEGLKGKAIGVQGSTTNAEFIRTAYGETSEIRIYNTQDDCNADLVAGRIDVMFLDKLGDIAFLESKDGAAFEEKGTGSVKMDPLQYGLGVGAGMRKSDTALKARIDQALTQLHESGKYTQISQKYFPIDLWPQ
;
A
#
# COMPACT_ATOMS: atom_id res chain seq x y z
N MET A 1 50.71 -58.30 71.63
CA MET A 1 51.17 -56.91 71.86
C MET A 1 51.21 -56.20 70.48
N LYS A 2 50.78 -55.00 70.40
CA LYS A 2 50.59 -54.05 69.24
C LYS A 2 49.20 -54.06 68.64
N ARG A 3 48.37 -53.11 69.08
CA ARG A 3 47.11 -52.68 68.51
C ARG A 3 47.35 -51.83 67.27
N MET A 4 46.72 -52.19 66.17
CA MET A 4 46.62 -51.30 64.96
C MET A 4 45.33 -50.54 65.07
N LEU A 5 45.44 -49.17 65.13
CA LEU A 5 44.33 -48.26 64.94
C LEU A 5 44.10 -48.10 63.41
N ARG A 6 42.86 -48.33 62.99
CA ARG A 6 42.39 -48.00 61.63
C ARG A 6 41.65 -46.65 61.65
N ASN A 7 42.25 -45.64 61.04
CA ASN A 7 41.60 -44.38 60.82
C ASN A 7 40.63 -44.51 59.65
N LEU A 8 39.35 -44.17 59.87
CA LEU A 8 38.28 -44.07 58.87
C LEU A 8 38.16 -42.64 58.49
N THR A 9 38.60 -42.28 57.24
CA THR A 9 38.45 -40.98 56.71
C THR A 9 37.11 -40.89 55.92
N LEU A 10 36.18 -40.08 56.39
CA LEU A 10 34.91 -39.76 55.73
C LEU A 10 35.14 -38.68 54.73
N LEU A 11 35.06 -38.94 53.41
CA LEU A 11 35.01 -37.92 52.34
C LEU A 11 33.57 -37.49 52.21
N ALA A 12 33.26 -36.25 52.58
CA ALA A 12 32.01 -35.57 52.26
C ALA A 12 32.14 -34.94 50.89
N SER A 13 31.47 -35.52 49.87
CA SER A 13 31.36 -34.96 48.55
C SER A 13 30.26 -33.90 48.52
N LEU A 14 30.66 -32.61 48.48
CA LEU A 14 29.76 -31.45 48.28
C LEU A 14 29.37 -31.37 46.80
N GLY A 15 28.18 -31.83 46.44
CA GLY A 15 27.63 -31.69 45.08
C GLY A 15 27.19 -30.24 44.84
N LEU A 16 27.98 -29.47 44.06
CA LEU A 16 27.54 -28.18 43.50
C LEU A 16 26.53 -28.46 42.40
N THR A 17 25.25 -28.22 42.66
CA THR A 17 24.19 -28.19 41.65
C THR A 17 24.29 -26.84 40.89
N PHE A 18 24.85 -26.85 39.68
CA PHE A 18 24.82 -25.71 38.78
C PHE A 18 23.38 -25.57 38.23
N CYS A 19 22.59 -24.67 38.81
CA CYS A 19 21.36 -24.18 38.15
C CYS A 19 21.75 -23.33 36.95
N SER A 20 21.72 -23.91 35.74
CA SER A 20 21.83 -23.17 34.50
C SER A 20 20.59 -22.30 34.33
N PHE A 21 20.68 -21.01 34.66
CA PHE A 21 19.70 -20.01 34.25
C PHE A 21 19.84 -19.85 32.75
N THR A 22 18.97 -20.50 31.97
CA THR A 22 18.73 -20.15 30.57
C THR A 22 17.95 -18.84 30.56
N ALA A 23 18.66 -17.73 30.39
CA ALA A 23 18.01 -16.46 30.07
C ALA A 23 17.22 -16.65 28.76
N PRO A 24 15.92 -16.23 28.70
CA PRO A 24 15.20 -16.26 27.45
C PRO A 24 15.97 -15.41 26.43
N ALA A 25 16.38 -16.03 25.33
CA ALA A 25 16.93 -15.31 24.22
C ALA A 25 15.83 -14.32 23.75
N SER A 26 16.06 -13.04 24.00
CA SER A 26 15.22 -12.00 23.41
C SER A 26 15.34 -12.18 21.90
N ALA A 27 14.31 -12.76 21.29
CA ALA A 27 14.25 -12.84 19.84
C ALA A 27 14.37 -11.40 19.33
N ALA A 28 15.44 -11.12 18.58
CA ALA A 28 15.61 -9.82 17.94
C ALA A 28 14.33 -9.54 17.14
N GLN A 29 13.66 -8.45 17.47
CA GLN A 29 12.41 -8.08 16.81
C GLN A 29 12.75 -7.78 15.36
N ASP A 30 12.11 -8.47 14.42
CA ASP A 30 12.34 -8.26 12.97
C ASP A 30 12.09 -6.80 12.62
N LYS A 31 13.09 -6.15 12.02
CA LYS A 31 12.94 -4.78 11.52
C LYS A 31 12.49 -4.82 10.07
N LEU A 32 11.30 -4.28 9.78
CA LEU A 32 10.72 -4.20 8.44
C LEU A 32 10.67 -2.76 7.95
N ARG A 33 11.07 -2.55 6.71
CA ARG A 33 11.03 -1.25 6.04
C ARG A 33 9.88 -1.25 5.04
N PHE A 34 8.93 -0.35 5.23
CA PHE A 34 7.80 -0.13 4.32
C PHE A 34 8.10 1.05 3.41
N GLY A 35 8.09 0.83 2.09
CA GLY A 35 8.24 1.86 1.08
C GLY A 35 6.90 2.47 0.72
N VAL A 36 6.81 3.78 0.80
CA VAL A 36 5.65 4.59 0.41
C VAL A 36 6.08 5.67 -0.57
N ALA A 37 5.13 6.22 -1.35
CA ALA A 37 5.42 7.36 -2.21
C ALA A 37 5.73 8.62 -1.38
N ALA A 38 6.61 9.46 -1.91
CA ALA A 38 6.88 10.79 -1.34
C ALA A 38 5.74 11.76 -1.63
N GLU A 39 5.02 11.52 -2.71
CA GLU A 39 3.88 12.31 -3.18
C GLU A 39 2.65 12.01 -2.32
N PRO A 40 1.92 13.02 -1.85
CA PRO A 40 0.69 12.80 -1.11
C PRO A 40 -0.40 12.17 -1.99
N TYR A 41 -1.18 11.28 -1.40
CA TYR A 41 -2.35 10.66 -2.01
C TYR A 41 -3.48 10.52 -0.98
N PRO A 42 -4.15 11.61 -0.61
CA PRO A 42 -5.22 11.57 0.37
C PRO A 42 -6.46 10.82 -0.18
N PRO A 43 -7.21 10.07 0.67
CA PRO A 43 -7.02 9.90 2.11
C PRO A 43 -6.09 8.72 2.47
N PHE A 44 -5.39 8.14 1.49
CA PHE A 44 -4.54 6.96 1.67
C PHE A 44 -3.22 7.29 2.37
N LEU A 45 -2.51 8.32 1.89
CA LEU A 45 -1.19 8.69 2.37
C LEU A 45 -1.03 10.22 2.40
N VAL A 46 -0.75 10.76 3.56
CA VAL A 46 -0.43 12.18 3.75
C VAL A 46 0.73 12.32 4.73
N LYS A 47 1.60 13.29 4.52
CA LYS A 47 2.65 13.65 5.46
C LYS A 47 2.27 14.93 6.19
N THR A 48 2.25 14.88 7.51
CA THR A 48 1.96 16.07 8.34
C THR A 48 3.11 17.08 8.27
N PRO A 49 2.89 18.35 8.65
CA PRO A 49 3.98 19.33 8.76
C PRO A 49 5.10 18.92 9.72
N THR A 50 4.81 18.03 10.68
CA THR A 50 5.81 17.48 11.62
C THR A 50 6.55 16.27 11.03
N GLY A 51 6.28 15.89 9.77
CA GLY A 51 6.96 14.79 9.09
C GLY A 51 6.36 13.40 9.38
N GLN A 52 5.25 13.31 10.09
CA GLN A 52 4.58 12.03 10.37
C GLN A 52 3.68 11.61 9.20
N PHE A 53 3.67 10.31 8.90
CA PHE A 53 2.74 9.75 7.93
C PHE A 53 1.38 9.47 8.58
N THR A 54 0.32 9.87 7.92
CA THR A 54 -1.08 9.66 8.31
C THR A 54 -1.90 9.27 7.08
N GLY A 55 -3.09 8.71 7.30
CA GLY A 55 -3.96 8.17 6.26
C GLY A 55 -4.22 6.69 6.46
N PHE A 56 -5.03 6.13 5.58
CA PHE A 56 -5.44 4.72 5.64
C PHE A 56 -4.25 3.76 5.65
N GLU A 57 -3.31 3.93 4.74
CA GLU A 57 -2.17 3.02 4.59
C GLU A 57 -1.15 3.10 5.74
N PRO A 58 -0.73 4.28 6.23
CA PRO A 58 0.09 4.36 7.42
C PRO A 58 -0.57 3.76 8.67
N ASP A 59 -1.90 3.90 8.84
CA ASP A 59 -2.62 3.26 9.95
C ASP A 59 -2.62 1.72 9.79
N LEU A 60 -2.81 1.23 8.57
CA LEU A 60 -2.78 -0.20 8.28
C LEU A 60 -1.37 -0.78 8.43
N ILE A 61 -0.31 -0.07 7.99
CA ILE A 61 1.09 -0.46 8.23
C ILE A 61 1.34 -0.62 9.74
N ARG A 62 0.94 0.34 10.57
CA ARG A 62 1.11 0.26 12.03
C ARG A 62 0.41 -0.97 12.62
N ALA A 63 -0.83 -1.24 12.19
CA ALA A 63 -1.58 -2.40 12.63
C ALA A 63 -0.94 -3.73 12.19
N LEU A 64 -0.42 -3.80 10.95
CA LEU A 64 0.33 -4.96 10.46
C LEU A 64 1.58 -5.23 11.29
N CYS A 65 2.33 -4.17 11.62
CA CYS A 65 3.55 -4.29 12.42
C CYS A 65 3.26 -4.78 13.84
N GLU A 66 2.20 -4.24 14.46
CA GLU A 66 1.72 -4.70 15.76
C GLU A 66 1.31 -6.18 15.71
N GLN A 67 0.52 -6.58 14.70
CA GLN A 67 0.08 -7.96 14.50
C GLN A 67 1.24 -8.92 14.28
N MET A 68 2.25 -8.52 13.52
CA MET A 68 3.44 -9.32 13.24
C MET A 68 4.50 -9.26 14.36
N LYS A 69 4.30 -8.41 15.38
CA LYS A 69 5.29 -8.11 16.44
C LYS A 69 6.64 -7.67 15.86
N ALA A 70 6.61 -6.88 14.79
CA ALA A 70 7.78 -6.36 14.10
C ALA A 70 8.01 -4.88 14.44
N GLU A 71 9.28 -4.44 14.45
CA GLU A 71 9.65 -3.04 14.43
C GLU A 71 9.58 -2.54 12.98
N CYS A 72 8.82 -1.47 12.71
CA CYS A 72 8.63 -1.00 11.36
C CYS A 72 9.10 0.43 11.16
N GLU A 73 9.66 0.68 9.98
CA GLU A 73 10.10 2.00 9.53
C GLU A 73 9.46 2.31 8.16
N ILE A 74 8.97 3.53 7.97
CA ILE A 74 8.47 3.98 6.67
C ILE A 74 9.59 4.70 5.91
N LYS A 75 9.81 4.32 4.65
CA LYS A 75 10.79 4.90 3.71
C LYS A 75 10.06 5.58 2.56
N GLU A 76 10.39 6.84 2.32
CA GLU A 76 9.86 7.60 1.17
C GLU A 76 10.68 7.34 -0.09
N VAL A 77 9.99 7.16 -1.21
CA VAL A 77 10.57 7.03 -2.54
C VAL A 77 9.62 7.68 -3.55
N ALA A 78 10.13 8.35 -4.57
CA ALA A 78 9.29 8.83 -5.65
C ALA A 78 8.47 7.69 -6.28
N TRP A 79 7.20 7.95 -6.60
CA TRP A 79 6.27 6.94 -7.14
C TRP A 79 6.84 6.18 -8.34
N ASP A 80 7.40 6.90 -9.32
CA ASP A 80 7.96 6.27 -10.53
C ASP A 80 9.16 5.37 -10.27
N GLY A 81 9.85 5.56 -9.15
CA GLY A 81 11.03 4.79 -8.74
C GLY A 81 10.74 3.68 -7.72
N ILE A 82 9.50 3.51 -7.27
CA ILE A 82 9.21 2.69 -6.08
C ILE A 82 9.44 1.19 -6.30
N ILE A 83 9.07 0.63 -7.47
CA ILE A 83 9.35 -0.78 -7.80
C ILE A 83 10.85 -1.04 -7.98
N PRO A 84 11.61 -0.25 -8.76
CA PRO A 84 13.07 -0.34 -8.79
C PRO A 84 13.73 -0.25 -7.40
N ALA A 85 13.26 0.62 -6.52
CA ALA A 85 13.78 0.75 -5.16
C ALA A 85 13.53 -0.50 -4.29
N LEU A 86 12.36 -1.15 -4.42
CA LEU A 86 12.06 -2.43 -3.79
C LEU A 86 13.04 -3.52 -4.26
N ILE A 87 13.24 -3.63 -5.59
CA ILE A 87 14.14 -4.60 -6.19
C ILE A 87 15.59 -4.34 -5.72
N ALA A 88 15.98 -3.07 -5.63
CA ALA A 88 17.29 -2.64 -5.11
C ALA A 88 17.43 -2.74 -3.58
N ASN A 89 16.48 -3.38 -2.89
CA ASN A 89 16.52 -3.60 -1.43
C ASN A 89 16.58 -2.32 -0.58
N LYS A 90 15.99 -1.22 -1.04
CA LYS A 90 15.89 0.02 -0.27
C LYS A 90 14.88 -0.09 0.87
N PHE A 91 13.86 -0.93 0.69
CA PHE A 91 12.86 -1.33 1.68
C PHE A 91 12.40 -2.76 1.39
N ASP A 92 11.52 -3.31 2.23
CA ASP A 92 11.15 -4.73 2.20
C ASP A 92 9.74 -4.95 1.69
N VAL A 93 8.82 -4.03 1.97
CA VAL A 93 7.41 -4.07 1.58
C VAL A 93 7.04 -2.75 0.93
N LEU A 94 6.57 -2.77 -0.31
CA LEU A 94 5.93 -1.65 -0.97
C LEU A 94 4.47 -1.61 -0.51
N PHE A 95 4.03 -0.51 0.11
CA PHE A 95 2.68 -0.37 0.62
C PHE A 95 2.15 1.02 0.29
N ASN A 96 1.61 1.19 -0.92
CA ASN A 96 1.26 2.50 -1.47
C ASN A 96 0.26 2.40 -2.62
N SER A 97 -0.95 1.97 -2.35
CA SER A 97 -2.03 1.90 -3.35
C SER A 97 -1.61 1.24 -4.67
N MET A 98 -0.74 0.23 -4.57
CA MET A 98 -0.14 -0.40 -5.74
C MET A 98 -1.10 -1.44 -6.35
N GLY A 99 -1.67 -1.13 -7.51
CA GLY A 99 -2.53 -2.07 -8.26
C GLY A 99 -1.76 -3.34 -8.65
N ILE A 100 -2.40 -4.49 -8.46
CA ILE A 100 -1.85 -5.81 -8.80
C ILE A 100 -2.06 -6.05 -10.30
N SER A 101 -1.13 -5.65 -11.15
CA SER A 101 -1.24 -5.90 -12.59
C SER A 101 -0.37 -7.08 -13.05
N PRO A 102 -0.73 -7.74 -14.17
CA PRO A 102 0.09 -8.82 -14.74
C PRO A 102 1.52 -8.38 -15.03
N GLU A 103 1.72 -7.15 -15.52
CA GLU A 103 3.06 -6.63 -15.82
C GLU A 103 3.92 -6.48 -14.55
N ARG A 104 3.34 -5.94 -13.48
CA ARG A 104 4.02 -5.81 -12.20
C ARG A 104 4.33 -7.17 -11.58
N GLN A 105 3.43 -8.15 -11.72
CA GLN A 105 3.64 -9.52 -11.24
C GLN A 105 4.78 -10.25 -11.95
N LYS A 106 5.22 -9.79 -13.14
CA LYS A 106 6.43 -10.33 -13.80
C LYS A 106 7.70 -10.01 -13.01
N VAL A 107 7.73 -8.91 -12.24
CA VAL A 107 8.96 -8.40 -11.59
C VAL A 107 8.92 -8.45 -10.07
N ILE A 108 7.75 -8.32 -9.45
CA ILE A 108 7.56 -8.40 -7.98
C ILE A 108 6.44 -9.37 -7.61
N ALA A 109 6.42 -9.81 -6.36
CA ALA A 109 5.30 -10.54 -5.77
C ALA A 109 4.35 -9.57 -5.06
N PHE A 110 3.09 -9.95 -4.95
CA PHE A 110 2.07 -9.19 -4.22
C PHE A 110 1.47 -10.04 -3.09
N SER A 111 1.04 -9.36 -2.04
CA SER A 111 0.12 -9.93 -1.06
C SER A 111 -1.23 -10.25 -1.70
N ARG A 112 -2.12 -10.86 -0.93
CA ARG A 112 -3.55 -10.76 -1.23
C ARG A 112 -3.94 -9.28 -1.35
N PRO A 113 -4.94 -8.92 -2.16
CA PRO A 113 -5.42 -7.54 -2.18
C PRO A 113 -5.93 -7.15 -0.80
N TYR A 114 -5.65 -5.89 -0.39
CA TYR A 114 -6.16 -5.33 0.87
C TYR A 114 -7.25 -4.29 0.65
N TYR A 115 -7.46 -3.83 -0.57
CA TYR A 115 -8.68 -3.17 -1.02
C TYR A 115 -8.85 -3.29 -2.54
N GLU A 116 -10.06 -2.98 -3.01
CA GLU A 116 -10.37 -2.86 -4.42
C GLU A 116 -10.84 -1.44 -4.72
N THR A 117 -10.53 -0.98 -5.92
CA THR A 117 -10.97 0.31 -6.44
C THR A 117 -11.31 0.16 -7.92
N SER A 118 -11.94 1.18 -8.46
CA SER A 118 -12.31 1.26 -9.88
C SER A 118 -11.93 2.61 -10.44
N GLY A 119 -11.69 2.68 -11.74
CA GLY A 119 -11.44 3.95 -12.40
C GLY A 119 -12.71 4.78 -12.56
N ILE A 120 -12.59 6.08 -12.45
CA ILE A 120 -13.65 7.04 -12.77
C ILE A 120 -13.12 8.19 -13.60
N PHE A 121 -14.02 8.83 -14.37
CA PHE A 121 -13.77 10.14 -14.98
C PHE A 121 -14.28 11.25 -14.08
N VAL A 122 -13.52 12.33 -13.99
CA VAL A 122 -13.88 13.57 -13.31
C VAL A 122 -13.80 14.72 -14.31
N ALA A 123 -14.83 15.58 -14.36
CA ALA A 123 -14.86 16.78 -15.18
C ALA A 123 -15.68 17.88 -14.51
N ALA A 124 -15.69 19.09 -15.09
CA ALA A 124 -16.52 20.19 -14.60
C ALA A 124 -18.01 19.84 -14.58
N LYS A 125 -18.74 20.34 -13.60
CA LYS A 125 -20.16 20.02 -13.38
C LYS A 125 -21.06 20.41 -14.55
N ASP A 126 -20.72 21.48 -15.25
CA ASP A 126 -21.45 21.99 -16.41
C ASP A 126 -21.12 21.25 -17.74
N VAL A 127 -20.18 20.30 -17.71
CA VAL A 127 -19.77 19.51 -18.87
C VAL A 127 -20.28 18.08 -18.73
N ASN A 128 -20.97 17.55 -19.74
CA ASN A 128 -21.46 16.19 -19.76
C ASN A 128 -20.88 15.42 -20.97
N PRO A 129 -19.63 14.96 -20.89
CA PRO A 129 -19.00 14.27 -21.99
C PRO A 129 -19.57 12.85 -22.15
N THR A 130 -19.66 12.39 -23.40
CA THR A 130 -19.84 10.96 -23.66
C THR A 130 -18.50 10.26 -23.43
N LEU A 131 -18.42 9.37 -22.44
CA LEU A 131 -17.19 8.74 -21.98
C LEU A 131 -16.77 7.54 -22.84
N THR A 132 -16.87 7.66 -24.16
CA THR A 132 -16.36 6.69 -25.12
C THR A 132 -15.18 7.29 -25.88
N PRO A 133 -14.34 6.48 -26.52
CA PRO A 133 -13.22 6.98 -27.33
C PRO A 133 -13.68 8.02 -28.39
N GLU A 134 -14.82 7.78 -29.02
CA GLU A 134 -15.40 8.70 -30.04
C GLU A 134 -15.94 9.96 -29.35
N GLY A 135 -16.59 9.85 -28.21
CA GLY A 135 -17.16 10.97 -27.46
C GLY A 135 -16.12 11.88 -26.83
N LEU A 136 -14.93 11.37 -26.54
CA LEU A 136 -13.79 12.14 -26.04
C LEU A 136 -12.77 12.48 -27.16
N LYS A 137 -13.12 12.27 -28.42
CA LYS A 137 -12.22 12.57 -29.54
C LYS A 137 -11.74 14.03 -29.54
N GLY A 138 -10.42 14.20 -29.57
CA GLY A 138 -9.77 15.51 -29.55
C GLY A 138 -9.78 16.20 -28.18
N LYS A 139 -10.29 15.54 -27.14
CA LYS A 139 -10.24 16.00 -25.75
C LYS A 139 -8.92 15.65 -25.08
N ALA A 140 -8.50 16.46 -24.12
CA ALA A 140 -7.34 16.20 -23.29
C ALA A 140 -7.77 15.42 -22.04
N ILE A 141 -7.22 14.21 -21.87
CA ILE A 141 -7.46 13.34 -20.72
C ILE A 141 -6.20 13.33 -19.83
N GLY A 142 -6.32 13.82 -18.60
CA GLY A 142 -5.24 13.77 -17.61
C GLY A 142 -5.26 12.48 -16.79
N VAL A 143 -4.08 11.94 -16.51
CA VAL A 143 -3.92 10.75 -15.67
C VAL A 143 -2.52 10.71 -15.03
N GLN A 144 -2.41 10.22 -13.82
CA GLN A 144 -1.10 10.02 -13.18
C GLN A 144 -0.34 8.88 -13.88
N GLY A 145 0.92 9.12 -14.20
CA GLY A 145 1.84 8.16 -14.83
C GLY A 145 2.14 6.95 -13.95
N SER A 146 2.70 5.92 -14.56
CA SER A 146 3.12 4.69 -13.88
C SER A 146 2.00 3.98 -13.10
N THR A 147 0.73 4.25 -13.46
CA THR A 147 -0.48 3.64 -12.88
C THR A 147 -1.16 2.70 -13.86
N THR A 148 -1.98 1.77 -13.36
CA THR A 148 -2.88 0.95 -14.18
C THR A 148 -3.93 1.79 -14.90
N ASN A 149 -4.33 2.92 -14.31
CA ASN A 149 -5.21 3.91 -14.92
C ASN A 149 -4.58 4.55 -16.17
N ALA A 150 -3.29 4.90 -16.11
CA ALA A 150 -2.58 5.44 -17.27
C ALA A 150 -2.48 4.43 -18.42
N GLU A 151 -2.24 3.15 -18.09
CA GLU A 151 -2.21 2.08 -19.07
C GLU A 151 -3.58 1.90 -19.74
N PHE A 152 -4.65 1.86 -18.92
CA PHE A 152 -6.03 1.78 -19.43
C PHE A 152 -6.35 2.95 -20.36
N ILE A 153 -6.12 4.19 -19.94
CA ILE A 153 -6.45 5.38 -20.74
C ILE A 153 -5.65 5.43 -22.04
N ARG A 154 -4.36 5.10 -22.02
CA ARG A 154 -3.55 5.01 -23.24
C ARG A 154 -4.09 3.98 -24.22
N THR A 155 -4.47 2.80 -23.71
CA THR A 155 -4.96 1.70 -24.56
C THR A 155 -6.33 1.99 -25.12
N ALA A 156 -7.26 2.51 -24.30
CA ALA A 156 -8.65 2.68 -24.69
C ALA A 156 -8.90 3.99 -25.45
N TYR A 157 -8.15 5.06 -25.15
CA TYR A 157 -8.44 6.42 -25.65
C TYR A 157 -7.27 7.04 -26.43
N GLY A 158 -6.08 6.46 -26.42
CA GLY A 158 -4.87 7.06 -26.97
C GLY A 158 -4.91 7.33 -28.48
N GLU A 159 -5.75 6.61 -29.24
CA GLU A 159 -5.93 6.86 -30.68
C GLU A 159 -6.85 8.04 -30.99
N THR A 160 -7.70 8.43 -30.05
CA THR A 160 -8.75 9.45 -30.29
C THR A 160 -8.55 10.73 -29.49
N SER A 161 -7.89 10.64 -28.32
CA SER A 161 -7.78 11.71 -27.34
C SER A 161 -6.31 12.06 -27.07
N GLU A 162 -6.05 13.29 -26.61
CA GLU A 162 -4.74 13.71 -26.14
C GLU A 162 -4.54 13.21 -24.70
N ILE A 163 -3.63 12.26 -24.48
CA ILE A 163 -3.35 11.74 -23.12
C ILE A 163 -2.23 12.54 -22.49
N ARG A 164 -2.54 13.26 -21.40
CA ARG A 164 -1.57 14.02 -20.60
C ARG A 164 -1.21 13.25 -19.35
N ILE A 165 0.08 12.91 -19.24
CA ILE A 165 0.64 12.13 -18.15
C ILE A 165 1.27 13.08 -17.15
N TYR A 166 0.91 12.90 -15.87
CA TYR A 166 1.41 13.69 -14.75
C TYR A 166 2.25 12.83 -13.79
N ASN A 167 3.27 13.43 -13.19
CA ASN A 167 4.08 12.73 -12.18
C ASN A 167 3.30 12.51 -10.88
N THR A 168 2.46 13.48 -10.53
CA THR A 168 1.63 13.42 -9.32
C THR A 168 0.14 13.56 -9.65
N GLN A 169 -0.72 13.04 -8.78
CA GLN A 169 -2.16 13.28 -8.90
C GLN A 169 -2.49 14.77 -8.69
N ASP A 170 -1.77 15.45 -7.79
CA ASP A 170 -1.98 16.88 -7.52
C ASP A 170 -1.70 17.76 -8.74
N ASP A 171 -0.67 17.44 -9.56
CA ASP A 171 -0.41 18.14 -10.82
C ASP A 171 -1.56 17.94 -11.82
N CYS A 172 -2.10 16.72 -11.88
CA CYS A 172 -3.26 16.41 -12.71
C CYS A 172 -4.51 17.21 -12.27
N ASN A 173 -4.77 17.25 -10.96
CA ASN A 173 -5.85 18.04 -10.36
C ASN A 173 -5.71 19.52 -10.68
N ALA A 174 -4.49 20.07 -10.55
CA ALA A 174 -4.21 21.48 -10.85
C ALA A 174 -4.44 21.82 -12.32
N ASP A 175 -4.12 20.91 -13.24
CA ASP A 175 -4.35 21.11 -14.68
C ASP A 175 -5.83 20.99 -15.03
N LEU A 176 -6.60 20.14 -14.34
CA LEU A 176 -8.06 20.10 -14.48
C LEU A 176 -8.70 21.41 -14.02
N VAL A 177 -8.32 21.90 -12.83
CA VAL A 177 -8.81 23.17 -12.27
C VAL A 177 -8.47 24.37 -13.19
N ALA A 178 -7.30 24.35 -13.80
CA ALA A 178 -6.85 25.39 -14.72
C ALA A 178 -7.45 25.27 -16.14
N GLY A 179 -8.26 24.24 -16.42
CA GLY A 179 -8.86 24.00 -17.73
C GLY A 179 -7.84 23.60 -18.81
N ARG A 180 -6.67 23.10 -18.40
CA ARG A 180 -5.66 22.60 -19.35
C ARG A 180 -5.93 21.18 -19.82
N ILE A 181 -6.74 20.42 -19.08
CA ILE A 181 -7.33 19.14 -19.48
C ILE A 181 -8.85 19.24 -19.40
N ASP A 182 -9.54 18.49 -20.25
CA ASP A 182 -11.02 18.47 -20.29
C ASP A 182 -11.60 17.51 -19.25
N VAL A 183 -10.95 16.38 -19.04
CA VAL A 183 -11.35 15.34 -18.08
C VAL A 183 -10.11 14.74 -17.43
N MET A 184 -10.29 14.19 -16.23
CA MET A 184 -9.28 13.46 -15.50
C MET A 184 -9.77 12.03 -15.27
N PHE A 185 -8.85 11.04 -15.27
CA PHE A 185 -9.16 9.66 -14.94
C PHE A 185 -8.28 9.18 -13.79
N LEU A 186 -8.90 8.66 -12.74
CA LEU A 186 -8.22 8.22 -11.51
C LEU A 186 -9.01 7.15 -10.77
N ASP A 187 -8.46 6.67 -9.65
CA ASP A 187 -9.17 5.76 -8.75
C ASP A 187 -10.31 6.48 -8.03
N LYS A 188 -11.48 5.85 -8.01
CA LYS A 188 -12.68 6.39 -7.36
C LYS A 188 -12.48 6.77 -5.89
N LEU A 189 -11.71 5.99 -5.15
CA LEU A 189 -11.43 6.29 -3.74
C LEU A 189 -10.39 7.41 -3.56
N GLY A 190 -9.58 7.68 -4.60
CA GLY A 190 -8.59 8.76 -4.59
C GLY A 190 -9.16 10.13 -4.95
N ASP A 191 -10.35 10.21 -5.55
CA ASP A 191 -10.97 11.48 -5.94
C ASP A 191 -11.69 12.19 -4.79
N ILE A 192 -12.08 11.45 -3.75
CA ILE A 192 -12.90 11.95 -2.63
C ILE A 192 -12.29 13.24 -2.05
N ALA A 193 -11.01 13.20 -1.71
CA ALA A 193 -10.35 14.35 -1.10
C ALA A 193 -10.28 15.57 -2.04
N PHE A 194 -10.13 15.36 -3.35
CA PHE A 194 -10.14 16.42 -4.35
C PHE A 194 -11.55 17.02 -4.47
N LEU A 195 -12.58 16.21 -4.68
CA LEU A 195 -13.96 16.68 -4.87
C LEU A 195 -14.53 17.38 -3.64
N GLU A 196 -14.10 17.00 -2.44
CA GLU A 196 -14.46 17.66 -1.18
C GLU A 196 -13.66 18.94 -0.92
N SER A 197 -12.59 19.19 -1.66
CA SER A 197 -11.77 20.39 -1.52
C SER A 197 -12.44 21.62 -2.14
N LYS A 198 -11.94 22.81 -1.77
CA LYS A 198 -12.37 24.07 -2.39
C LYS A 198 -12.14 24.10 -3.89
N ASP A 199 -11.01 23.56 -4.33
CA ASP A 199 -10.62 23.56 -5.76
C ASP A 199 -11.42 22.52 -6.55
N GLY A 200 -11.80 21.42 -5.95
CA GLY A 200 -12.65 20.39 -6.54
C GLY A 200 -14.14 20.72 -6.58
N ALA A 201 -14.59 21.78 -5.89
CA ALA A 201 -16.02 22.10 -5.74
C ALA A 201 -16.78 22.35 -7.05
N ALA A 202 -16.08 22.71 -8.13
CA ALA A 202 -16.67 22.89 -9.48
C ALA A 202 -16.71 21.61 -10.32
N PHE A 203 -16.21 20.49 -9.80
CA PHE A 203 -16.05 19.22 -10.52
C PHE A 203 -16.90 18.12 -9.89
N GLU A 204 -17.11 17.04 -10.62
CA GLU A 204 -17.84 15.85 -10.17
C GLU A 204 -17.41 14.62 -10.97
N GLU A 205 -17.71 13.43 -10.42
CA GLU A 205 -17.64 12.16 -11.13
C GLU A 205 -18.58 12.19 -12.37
N LYS A 206 -18.09 11.67 -13.49
CA LYS A 206 -18.87 11.57 -14.72
C LYS A 206 -19.17 10.12 -15.08
N GLY A 207 -20.34 9.90 -15.65
CA GLY A 207 -20.83 8.59 -16.04
C GLY A 207 -21.78 7.96 -14.98
N THR A 208 -22.31 6.77 -15.30
CA THR A 208 -23.29 6.07 -14.46
C THR A 208 -22.63 5.10 -13.49
N GLY A 209 -21.42 5.34 -13.09
CA GLY A 209 -20.65 4.52 -12.18
C GLY A 209 -19.20 4.32 -12.63
N SER A 210 -18.51 3.47 -11.86
CA SER A 210 -17.11 3.16 -12.10
C SER A 210 -16.87 2.51 -13.46
N VAL A 211 -15.80 2.92 -14.12
CA VAL A 211 -15.33 2.25 -15.34
C VAL A 211 -14.76 0.88 -14.94
N LYS A 212 -15.34 -0.18 -15.49
CA LYS A 212 -14.81 -1.53 -15.31
C LYS A 212 -13.58 -1.71 -16.20
N MET A 213 -12.42 -1.72 -15.59
CA MET A 213 -11.20 -2.18 -16.24
C MET A 213 -11.15 -3.70 -16.18
N ASP A 214 -10.69 -4.36 -17.27
CA ASP A 214 -10.54 -5.81 -17.27
C ASP A 214 -9.49 -6.25 -16.21
N PRO A 215 -9.88 -7.02 -15.18
CA PRO A 215 -8.94 -7.46 -14.15
C PRO A 215 -7.77 -8.30 -14.70
N LEU A 216 -7.98 -9.01 -15.79
CA LEU A 216 -6.93 -9.81 -16.43
C LEU A 216 -5.87 -8.93 -17.11
N GLN A 217 -6.23 -7.71 -17.49
CA GLN A 217 -5.33 -6.77 -18.16
C GLN A 217 -4.78 -5.71 -17.21
N TYR A 218 -5.62 -5.15 -16.33
CA TYR A 218 -5.27 -3.96 -15.53
C TYR A 218 -5.08 -4.24 -14.04
N GLY A 219 -5.49 -5.41 -13.55
CA GLY A 219 -5.21 -5.85 -12.19
C GLY A 219 -6.40 -6.33 -11.39
N LEU A 220 -6.09 -6.89 -10.21
CA LEU A 220 -7.00 -7.58 -9.31
C LEU A 220 -7.12 -6.85 -7.94
N GLY A 221 -7.21 -5.54 -7.95
CA GLY A 221 -7.21 -4.74 -6.72
C GLY A 221 -5.82 -4.27 -6.33
N VAL A 222 -5.67 -3.83 -5.10
CA VAL A 222 -4.45 -3.21 -4.55
C VAL A 222 -3.81 -4.13 -3.52
N GLY A 223 -2.50 -4.36 -3.65
CA GLY A 223 -1.74 -5.27 -2.79
C GLY A 223 -0.39 -4.72 -2.35
N ALA A 224 0.14 -5.26 -1.25
CA ALA A 224 1.50 -4.99 -0.82
C ALA A 224 2.49 -5.69 -1.75
N GLY A 225 3.50 -4.95 -2.25
CA GLY A 225 4.54 -5.48 -3.13
C GLY A 225 5.76 -5.97 -2.35
N MET A 226 6.35 -7.08 -2.76
CA MET A 226 7.57 -7.65 -2.19
C MET A 226 8.45 -8.22 -3.31
N ARG A 227 9.74 -8.40 -3.05
CA ARG A 227 10.59 -9.15 -3.99
C ARG A 227 10.08 -10.58 -4.13
N LYS A 228 10.21 -11.17 -5.31
CA LYS A 228 9.75 -12.56 -5.57
C LYS A 228 10.42 -13.60 -4.68
N SER A 229 11.63 -13.31 -4.19
CA SER A 229 12.36 -14.16 -3.25
C SER A 229 11.77 -14.16 -1.85
N ASP A 230 11.01 -13.14 -1.47
CA ASP A 230 10.59 -12.88 -0.09
C ASP A 230 9.29 -13.62 0.26
N THR A 231 9.22 -14.91 -0.10
CA THR A 231 8.01 -15.74 0.04
C THR A 231 7.52 -15.87 1.50
N ALA A 232 8.45 -15.98 2.44
CA ALA A 232 8.11 -16.04 3.86
C ALA A 232 7.51 -14.71 4.37
N LEU A 233 8.06 -13.56 3.93
CA LEU A 233 7.52 -12.24 4.26
C LEU A 233 6.12 -12.04 3.66
N LYS A 234 5.94 -12.45 2.39
CA LYS A 234 4.61 -12.43 1.75
C LYS A 234 3.59 -13.22 2.56
N ALA A 235 3.91 -14.44 2.96
CA ALA A 235 3.00 -15.28 3.76
C ALA A 235 2.64 -14.63 5.10
N ARG A 236 3.61 -13.98 5.77
CA ARG A 236 3.38 -13.24 7.02
C ARG A 236 2.46 -12.03 6.81
N ILE A 237 2.65 -11.25 5.75
CA ILE A 237 1.79 -10.10 5.41
C ILE A 237 0.37 -10.59 5.10
N ASP A 238 0.22 -11.64 4.28
CA ASP A 238 -1.08 -12.21 3.93
C ASP A 238 -1.84 -12.69 5.18
N GLN A 239 -1.15 -13.38 6.09
CA GLN A 239 -1.72 -13.84 7.35
C GLN A 239 -2.12 -12.66 8.25
N ALA A 240 -1.25 -11.65 8.39
CA ALA A 240 -1.54 -10.48 9.22
C ALA A 240 -2.73 -9.67 8.68
N LEU A 241 -2.82 -9.46 7.35
CA LEU A 241 -3.98 -8.82 6.72
C LEU A 241 -5.28 -9.58 7.02
N THR A 242 -5.27 -10.91 6.88
CA THR A 242 -6.41 -11.77 7.20
C THR A 242 -6.84 -11.62 8.66
N GLN A 243 -5.89 -11.69 9.59
CA GLN A 243 -6.16 -11.56 11.04
C GLN A 243 -6.69 -10.17 11.42
N LEU A 244 -6.17 -9.11 10.79
CA LEU A 244 -6.71 -7.75 10.99
C LEU A 244 -8.17 -7.64 10.50
N HIS A 245 -8.50 -8.27 9.39
CA HIS A 245 -9.88 -8.32 8.91
C HIS A 245 -10.78 -9.13 9.86
N GLU A 246 -10.39 -10.36 10.18
CA GLU A 246 -11.17 -11.26 11.06
C GLU A 246 -11.40 -10.68 12.47
N SER A 247 -10.45 -9.91 12.99
CA SER A 247 -10.59 -9.22 14.29
C SER A 247 -11.43 -7.94 14.22
N GLY A 248 -11.85 -7.50 13.03
CA GLY A 248 -12.54 -6.22 12.79
C GLY A 248 -11.62 -4.98 12.87
N LYS A 249 -10.32 -5.16 13.11
CA LYS A 249 -9.36 -4.06 13.19
C LYS A 249 -9.20 -3.34 11.85
N TYR A 250 -9.18 -4.09 10.75
CA TYR A 250 -9.15 -3.54 9.39
C TYR A 250 -10.36 -2.62 9.14
N THR A 251 -11.57 -3.09 9.43
CA THR A 251 -12.81 -2.32 9.27
C THR A 251 -12.79 -1.05 10.13
N GLN A 252 -12.31 -1.12 11.39
CA GLN A 252 -12.14 0.06 12.23
C GLN A 252 -11.18 1.09 11.63
N ILE A 253 -10.11 0.65 10.96
CA ILE A 253 -9.16 1.54 10.31
C ILE A 253 -9.80 2.15 9.05
N SER A 254 -10.40 1.34 8.17
CA SER A 254 -10.98 1.83 6.91
C SER A 254 -12.10 2.85 7.15
N GLN A 255 -12.96 2.62 8.14
CA GLN A 255 -14.08 3.52 8.48
C GLN A 255 -13.66 4.89 9.02
N LYS A 256 -12.40 5.11 9.37
CA LYS A 256 -11.89 6.45 9.68
C LYS A 256 -11.75 7.33 8.44
N TYR A 257 -11.59 6.72 7.28
CA TYR A 257 -11.23 7.38 6.03
C TYR A 257 -12.28 7.22 4.94
N PHE A 258 -13.10 6.16 5.02
CA PHE A 258 -14.07 5.80 4.00
C PHE A 258 -15.41 5.41 4.62
N PRO A 259 -16.54 5.78 4.00
CA PRO A 259 -17.88 5.44 4.50
C PRO A 259 -18.26 3.97 4.25
N ILE A 260 -17.40 3.20 3.60
CA ILE A 260 -17.63 1.80 3.20
C ILE A 260 -16.52 0.90 3.72
N ASP A 261 -16.77 -0.40 3.81
CA ASP A 261 -15.72 -1.39 4.03
C ASP A 261 -14.98 -1.62 2.70
N LEU A 262 -13.67 -1.46 2.72
CA LEU A 262 -12.82 -1.62 1.55
C LEU A 262 -12.30 -3.05 1.36
N TRP A 263 -12.59 -3.96 2.29
CA TRP A 263 -12.08 -5.32 2.19
C TRP A 263 -12.62 -6.01 0.94
N PRO A 264 -11.75 -6.65 0.13
CA PRO A 264 -12.16 -7.38 -1.07
C PRO A 264 -13.12 -8.54 -0.75
N GLN A 265 -14.18 -8.66 -1.54
CA GLN A 265 -15.22 -9.68 -1.36
C GLN A 265 -14.83 -11.01 -2.01
#